data_f645ed1393e58348ad7e35133b571a91
#
_entry.id   f645ed1393e58348ad7e35133b571a91
#
_cell.length_a   1.000
_cell.length_b   1.000
_cell.length_c   1.000
_cell.angle_alpha   90.00
_cell.angle_beta   90.00
_cell.angle_gamma   90.00
#
_symmetry.space_group_name_H-M   'P 1'
#
loop_
_entity.id
_entity.type
_entity.pdbx_description
1 polymer ?
#
loop_
_entity_poly.entity_id
_entity_poly.type
_entity_poly.pdbx_seq_one_letter_code
_entity_poly.pdbx_strand_id
1 'polypeptide(L)'
;MSDLSRFLPFSNRPKGDESGVTSDRRIPLAAVVEEAARLLDTAPDRAARAADFARAARVSDAATSVASPGDLRAVAATIAAGHRQSTKALARAVRAVLLLGDHLGVEPRVDGTTLGIVSLYGATSAPLERRAVVGGHALRATDAGWEFGRGPVLEGTALEIARFVLGVSDIPPRRPAKPESDTET
;
A
#
# COMPACT_ATOMS: atom_id res chain seq x y z
N MET A 1 -48.59 -1.71 -12.02
CA MET A 1 -47.28 -1.15 -11.64
C MET A 1 -46.23 -2.14 -12.11
N SER A 2 -45.55 -1.82 -13.22
CA SER A 2 -44.56 -2.72 -13.79
C SER A 2 -43.25 -2.63 -12.99
N ASP A 3 -42.85 -3.75 -12.41
CA ASP A 3 -41.61 -3.86 -11.64
C ASP A 3 -40.39 -3.79 -12.56
N LEU A 4 -39.85 -2.56 -12.72
CA LEU A 4 -38.64 -2.30 -13.50
C LEU A 4 -37.34 -2.75 -12.83
N SER A 5 -37.42 -3.24 -11.58
CA SER A 5 -36.22 -3.69 -10.84
C SER A 5 -35.58 -4.93 -11.45
N ARG A 6 -36.35 -5.73 -12.21
CA ARG A 6 -35.87 -6.96 -12.92
C ARG A 6 -34.90 -6.69 -14.07
N PHE A 7 -34.86 -5.46 -14.59
CA PHE A 7 -34.06 -5.11 -15.78
C PHE A 7 -32.79 -4.33 -15.44
N LEU A 8 -32.48 -4.13 -14.16
CA LEU A 8 -31.25 -3.47 -13.77
C LEU A 8 -30.08 -4.49 -13.81
N PRO A 9 -29.04 -4.28 -14.61
CA PRO A 9 -27.94 -5.24 -14.81
C PRO A 9 -27.12 -5.54 -13.55
N PHE A 10 -27.39 -4.85 -12.43
CA PHE A 10 -26.68 -5.03 -11.16
C PHE A 10 -27.43 -5.92 -10.14
N SER A 11 -28.68 -6.29 -10.42
CA SER A 11 -29.51 -7.04 -9.45
C SER A 11 -29.18 -8.52 -9.33
N ASN A 12 -28.36 -9.09 -10.23
CA ASN A 12 -27.97 -10.50 -10.25
C ASN A 12 -26.49 -10.76 -9.94
N ARG A 13 -25.76 -9.78 -9.40
CA ARG A 13 -24.42 -10.07 -8.90
C ARG A 13 -24.54 -10.93 -7.64
N PRO A 14 -23.90 -12.11 -7.58
CA PRO A 14 -23.79 -12.83 -6.33
C PRO A 14 -23.14 -11.89 -5.32
N LYS A 15 -23.83 -11.66 -4.19
CA LYS A 15 -23.23 -10.95 -3.05
C LYS A 15 -22.08 -11.83 -2.58
N GLY A 16 -20.85 -11.46 -2.94
CA GLY A 16 -19.67 -12.04 -2.31
C GLY A 16 -19.73 -11.78 -0.80
N ASP A 17 -19.14 -12.65 -0.03
CA ASP A 17 -18.99 -12.42 1.40
C ASP A 17 -18.12 -11.17 1.63
N GLU A 18 -18.77 -10.05 1.91
CA GLU A 18 -18.14 -8.76 2.20
C GLU A 18 -17.83 -8.60 3.70
N SER A 19 -18.11 -9.62 4.53
CA SER A 19 -17.92 -9.53 5.98
C SER A 19 -16.47 -9.23 6.40
N GLY A 20 -15.49 -9.61 5.55
CA GLY A 20 -14.07 -9.30 5.75
C GLY A 20 -13.61 -7.95 5.15
N VAL A 21 -14.47 -7.23 4.41
CA VAL A 21 -14.10 -5.94 3.80
C VAL A 21 -14.25 -4.83 4.82
N THR A 22 -13.18 -4.48 5.49
CA THR A 22 -13.13 -3.33 6.39
C THR A 22 -12.42 -2.16 5.73
N SER A 23 -12.95 -0.95 5.94
CA SER A 23 -12.28 0.29 5.58
C SER A 23 -11.41 0.84 6.72
N ASP A 24 -11.35 0.14 7.85
CA ASP A 24 -10.46 0.47 8.96
C ASP A 24 -9.04 -0.03 8.68
N ARG A 25 -8.08 0.87 8.71
CA ARG A 25 -6.67 0.61 8.40
C ARG A 25 -5.76 0.67 9.62
N ARG A 26 -6.29 0.66 10.85
CA ARG A 26 -5.47 0.75 12.06
C ARG A 26 -4.52 -0.43 12.21
N ILE A 27 -4.95 -1.66 11.96
CA ILE A 27 -4.10 -2.84 12.09
C ILE A 27 -2.96 -2.85 11.06
N PRO A 28 -3.21 -2.70 9.74
CA PRO A 28 -2.11 -2.59 8.78
C PRO A 28 -1.24 -1.35 9.00
N LEU A 29 -1.80 -0.23 9.48
CA LEU A 29 -1.00 0.95 9.82
C LEU A 29 -0.06 0.67 11.00
N ALA A 30 -0.56 0.03 12.06
CA ALA A 30 0.25 -0.37 13.21
C ALA A 30 1.39 -1.32 12.79
N ALA A 31 1.10 -2.30 11.92
CA ALA A 31 2.11 -3.22 11.39
C ALA A 31 3.22 -2.49 10.60
N VAL A 32 2.88 -1.47 9.82
CA VAL A 32 3.87 -0.65 9.10
C VAL A 32 4.74 0.17 10.06
N VAL A 33 4.17 0.71 11.14
CA VAL A 33 4.93 1.44 12.17
C VAL A 33 5.86 0.49 12.94
N GLU A 34 5.40 -0.73 13.22
CA GLU A 34 6.21 -1.78 13.85
C GLU A 34 7.39 -2.19 12.95
N GLU A 35 7.15 -2.31 11.65
CA GLU A 35 8.21 -2.58 10.68
C GLU A 35 9.26 -1.47 10.63
N ALA A 36 8.85 -0.21 10.72
CA ALA A 36 9.79 0.91 10.83
C ALA A 36 10.64 0.80 12.11
N ALA A 37 10.05 0.43 13.25
CA ALA A 37 10.78 0.19 14.48
C ALA A 37 11.80 -0.94 14.31
N ARG A 38 11.41 -2.05 13.66
CA ARG A 38 12.30 -3.19 13.37
C ARG A 38 13.50 -2.78 12.52
N LEU A 39 13.28 -2.01 11.45
CA LEU A 39 14.37 -1.50 10.60
C LEU A 39 15.37 -0.64 11.37
N LEU A 40 14.89 0.08 12.38
CA LEU A 40 15.70 1.00 13.17
C LEU A 40 16.42 0.34 14.36
N ASP A 41 16.12 -0.91 14.71
CA ASP A 41 16.74 -1.58 15.87
C ASP A 41 18.28 -1.59 15.79
N THR A 42 18.81 -1.78 14.60
CA THR A 42 20.27 -1.86 14.35
C THR A 42 20.80 -0.67 13.55
N ALA A 43 19.95 0.31 13.24
CA ALA A 43 20.35 1.45 12.42
C ALA A 43 21.21 2.45 13.21
N PRO A 44 22.21 3.07 12.56
CA PRO A 44 22.87 4.25 13.11
C PRO A 44 21.86 5.40 13.18
N ASP A 45 22.05 6.32 14.13
CA ASP A 45 21.19 7.51 14.32
C ASP A 45 19.69 7.20 14.46
N ARG A 46 19.38 6.01 15.03
CA ARG A 46 18.02 5.48 15.17
C ARG A 46 17.02 6.45 15.79
N ALA A 47 17.48 7.30 16.72
CA ALA A 47 16.63 8.29 17.38
C ALA A 47 16.13 9.36 16.39
N ALA A 48 17.04 9.97 15.64
CA ALA A 48 16.70 10.98 14.62
C ALA A 48 15.82 10.38 13.53
N ARG A 49 16.15 9.18 13.07
CA ARG A 49 15.37 8.46 12.03
C ARG A 49 13.98 8.05 12.50
N ALA A 50 13.82 7.67 13.76
CA ALA A 50 12.50 7.37 14.33
C ALA A 50 11.62 8.63 14.35
N ALA A 51 12.17 9.77 14.75
CA ALA A 51 11.47 11.04 14.73
C ALA A 51 11.09 11.47 13.29
N ASP A 52 12.02 11.30 12.33
CA ASP A 52 11.78 11.63 10.92
C ASP A 52 10.71 10.74 10.30
N PHE A 53 10.75 9.44 10.55
CA PHE A 53 9.71 8.51 10.13
C PHE A 53 8.35 8.91 10.72
N ALA A 54 8.25 9.12 12.03
CA ALA A 54 7.00 9.47 12.69
C ALA A 54 6.40 10.75 12.12
N ARG A 55 7.23 11.73 11.81
CA ARG A 55 6.84 13.00 11.16
C ARG A 55 6.36 12.76 9.73
N ALA A 56 7.12 12.01 8.93
CA ALA A 56 6.78 11.71 7.53
C ALA A 56 5.48 10.90 7.42
N ALA A 57 5.31 9.90 8.28
CA ALA A 57 4.11 9.07 8.37
C ALA A 57 2.93 9.81 9.02
N ARG A 58 3.19 10.90 9.75
CA ARG A 58 2.20 11.64 10.59
C ARG A 58 1.49 10.71 11.57
N VAL A 59 2.25 9.86 12.24
CA VAL A 59 1.71 8.92 13.24
C VAL A 59 1.93 9.38 14.68
N SER A 60 2.68 10.48 14.88
CA SER A 60 2.77 11.19 16.15
C SER A 60 2.06 12.54 16.08
N ASP A 61 1.42 12.93 17.14
CA ASP A 61 0.94 14.29 17.36
C ASP A 61 2.02 15.17 17.99
N ALA A 62 1.72 16.45 18.18
CA ALA A 62 2.67 17.40 18.79
C ALA A 62 3.02 17.06 20.26
N ALA A 63 2.24 16.23 20.92
CA ALA A 63 2.42 15.83 22.32
C ALA A 63 3.26 14.53 22.44
N THR A 64 3.34 13.73 21.38
CA THR A 64 4.03 12.44 21.37
C THR A 64 5.42 12.60 20.76
N SER A 65 6.45 12.69 21.62
CA SER A 65 7.84 12.68 21.18
C SER A 65 8.26 11.26 20.85
N VAL A 66 8.64 11.03 19.58
CA VAL A 66 9.24 9.78 19.13
C VAL A 66 10.74 9.97 19.02
N ALA A 67 11.50 9.31 19.87
CA ALA A 67 12.95 9.41 19.94
C ALA A 67 13.66 8.03 19.88
N SER A 68 12.90 6.95 19.74
CA SER A 68 13.45 5.59 19.70
C SER A 68 12.56 4.62 18.93
N PRO A 69 13.09 3.45 18.50
CA PRO A 69 12.26 2.35 17.99
C PRO A 69 11.22 1.86 19.02
N GLY A 70 11.52 1.94 20.32
CA GLY A 70 10.59 1.61 21.39
C GLY A 70 9.36 2.53 21.40
N ASP A 71 9.55 3.82 21.18
CA ASP A 71 8.44 4.79 21.09
C ASP A 71 7.57 4.50 19.85
N LEU A 72 8.16 4.10 18.72
CA LEU A 72 7.41 3.68 17.54
C LEU A 72 6.53 2.45 17.83
N ARG A 73 7.02 1.47 18.60
CA ARG A 73 6.22 0.32 19.03
C ARG A 73 5.06 0.74 19.93
N ALA A 74 5.30 1.67 20.85
CA ALA A 74 4.24 2.23 21.68
C ALA A 74 3.18 2.96 20.84
N VAL A 75 3.61 3.72 19.82
CA VAL A 75 2.71 4.37 18.85
C VAL A 75 1.93 3.31 18.06
N ALA A 76 2.57 2.24 17.59
CA ALA A 76 1.90 1.14 16.87
C ALA A 76 0.81 0.49 17.74
N ALA A 77 1.11 0.19 19.01
CA ALA A 77 0.14 -0.36 19.95
C ALA A 77 -1.05 0.60 20.17
N THR A 78 -0.77 1.90 20.31
CA THR A 78 -1.81 2.93 20.45
C THR A 78 -2.69 3.02 19.23
N ILE A 79 -2.12 2.95 18.00
CA ILE A 79 -2.87 2.93 16.75
C ILE A 79 -3.76 1.69 16.68
N ALA A 80 -3.24 0.51 17.02
CA ALA A 80 -3.98 -0.75 16.97
C ALA A 80 -5.19 -0.76 17.91
N ALA A 81 -5.04 -0.17 19.10
CA ALA A 81 -6.10 -0.06 20.11
C ALA A 81 -7.04 1.15 19.89
N GLY A 82 -6.62 2.10 19.06
CA GLY A 82 -7.26 3.40 18.93
C GLY A 82 -8.41 3.47 17.93
N HIS A 83 -8.61 4.66 17.38
CA HIS A 83 -9.66 4.96 16.42
C HIS A 83 -9.33 4.46 15.01
N ARG A 84 -10.39 4.26 14.22
CA ARG A 84 -10.32 3.90 12.81
C ARG A 84 -9.35 4.78 12.02
N GLN A 85 -8.50 4.14 11.23
CA GLN A 85 -7.50 4.81 10.38
C GLN A 85 -7.88 4.79 8.90
N SER A 86 -7.52 5.84 8.19
CA SER A 86 -7.82 5.99 6.77
C SER A 86 -6.77 5.33 5.87
N THR A 87 -7.16 4.98 4.64
CA THR A 87 -6.22 4.50 3.61
C THR A 87 -5.15 5.56 3.27
N LYS A 88 -5.49 6.85 3.36
CA LYS A 88 -4.52 7.94 3.18
C LYS A 88 -3.43 7.93 4.25
N ALA A 89 -3.78 7.65 5.51
CA ALA A 89 -2.81 7.53 6.60
C ALA A 89 -1.89 6.32 6.37
N LEU A 90 -2.48 5.17 6.01
CA LEU A 90 -1.74 3.96 5.67
C LEU A 90 -0.77 4.20 4.49
N ALA A 91 -1.23 4.79 3.40
CA ALA A 91 -0.40 5.07 2.22
C ALA A 91 0.80 5.98 2.56
N ARG A 92 0.58 6.95 3.45
CA ARG A 92 1.66 7.83 3.93
C ARG A 92 2.69 7.07 4.76
N ALA A 93 2.26 6.21 5.65
CA ALA A 93 3.15 5.39 6.48
C ALA A 93 3.93 4.37 5.63
N VAL A 94 3.25 3.70 4.67
CA VAL A 94 3.92 2.80 3.73
C VAL A 94 4.96 3.56 2.91
N ARG A 95 4.63 4.73 2.36
CA ARG A 95 5.61 5.55 1.65
C ARG A 95 6.81 5.88 2.54
N ALA A 96 6.58 6.25 3.80
CA ALA A 96 7.64 6.61 4.73
C ALA A 96 8.55 5.41 5.07
N VAL A 97 7.99 4.21 5.27
CA VAL A 97 8.80 3.01 5.56
C VAL A 97 9.59 2.54 4.35
N LEU A 98 9.04 2.69 3.12
CA LEU A 98 9.76 2.39 1.89
C LEU A 98 10.99 3.30 1.73
N LEU A 99 10.82 4.60 1.94
CA LEU A 99 11.93 5.56 1.91
C LEU A 99 12.96 5.31 3.02
N LEU A 100 12.51 4.90 4.22
CA LEU A 100 13.40 4.50 5.31
C LEU A 100 14.22 3.27 4.92
N GLY A 101 13.58 2.28 4.32
CA GLY A 101 14.24 1.07 3.83
C GLY A 101 15.32 1.38 2.78
N ASP A 102 15.01 2.24 1.80
CA ASP A 102 15.98 2.70 0.80
C ASP A 102 17.19 3.36 1.44
N HIS A 103 16.94 4.21 2.41
CA HIS A 103 17.99 4.93 3.12
C HIS A 103 18.91 4.01 3.95
N LEU A 104 18.35 2.88 4.43
CA LEU A 104 19.09 1.88 5.20
C LEU A 104 19.67 0.77 4.32
N GLY A 105 19.34 0.71 3.02
CA GLY A 105 19.71 -0.39 2.13
C GLY A 105 19.03 -1.73 2.52
N VAL A 106 17.87 -1.68 3.15
CA VAL A 106 17.13 -2.85 3.64
C VAL A 106 15.69 -2.82 3.11
N GLU A 107 15.24 -3.89 2.47
CA GLU A 107 13.88 -3.99 2.00
C GLU A 107 12.89 -4.14 3.15
N PRO A 108 11.87 -3.24 3.25
CA PRO A 108 10.84 -3.32 4.27
C PRO A 108 9.89 -4.50 4.03
N ARG A 109 9.47 -5.16 5.12
CA ARG A 109 8.52 -6.26 5.11
C ARG A 109 7.10 -5.71 5.27
N VAL A 110 6.45 -5.42 4.15
CA VAL A 110 5.04 -5.01 4.13
C VAL A 110 4.23 -6.10 3.44
N ASP A 111 3.12 -6.52 4.05
CA ASP A 111 2.30 -7.60 3.50
C ASP A 111 1.65 -7.22 2.16
N GLY A 112 1.44 -8.22 1.29
CA GLY A 112 0.92 -8.01 -0.05
C GLY A 112 -0.48 -7.39 -0.09
N THR A 113 -1.33 -7.66 0.90
CA THR A 113 -2.67 -7.06 1.00
C THR A 113 -2.56 -5.57 1.30
N THR A 114 -1.72 -5.19 2.24
CA THR A 114 -1.44 -3.77 2.55
C THR A 114 -0.88 -3.04 1.33
N LEU A 115 0.07 -3.65 0.61
CA LEU A 115 0.60 -3.09 -0.63
C LEU A 115 -0.49 -2.94 -1.70
N GLY A 116 -1.41 -3.91 -1.84
CA GLY A 116 -2.56 -3.81 -2.74
C GLY A 116 -3.49 -2.64 -2.40
N ILE A 117 -3.81 -2.47 -1.12
CA ILE A 117 -4.66 -1.37 -0.64
C ILE A 117 -4.05 0.00 -0.98
N VAL A 118 -2.76 0.18 -0.69
CA VAL A 118 -2.10 1.48 -0.95
C VAL A 118 -1.82 1.69 -2.43
N SER A 119 -1.65 0.61 -3.20
CA SER A 119 -1.50 0.68 -4.66
C SER A 119 -2.79 1.14 -5.33
N LEU A 120 -3.94 0.59 -4.94
CA LEU A 120 -5.25 1.05 -5.40
C LEU A 120 -5.50 2.53 -5.06
N TYR A 121 -5.18 2.92 -3.82
CA TYR A 121 -5.27 4.32 -3.40
C TYR A 121 -4.32 5.21 -4.22
N GLY A 122 -3.06 4.82 -4.40
CA GLY A 122 -2.06 5.56 -5.17
C GLY A 122 -2.46 5.72 -6.63
N ALA A 123 -2.98 4.66 -7.28
CA ALA A 123 -3.43 4.70 -8.67
C ALA A 123 -4.51 5.78 -8.93
N THR A 124 -5.28 6.14 -7.90
CA THR A 124 -6.32 7.18 -8.00
C THR A 124 -5.92 8.55 -7.45
N SER A 125 -4.97 8.61 -6.52
CA SER A 125 -4.61 9.83 -5.76
C SER A 125 -3.19 10.35 -6.01
N ALA A 126 -2.36 9.63 -6.76
CA ALA A 126 -1.02 10.06 -7.14
C ALA A 126 -1.05 11.32 -8.04
N PRO A 127 0.07 12.03 -8.19
CA PRO A 127 0.22 13.10 -9.18
C PRO A 127 -0.17 12.64 -10.58
N LEU A 128 -0.62 13.60 -11.41
CA LEU A 128 -1.18 13.33 -12.74
C LEU A 128 -0.27 12.47 -13.62
N GLU A 129 1.03 12.74 -13.61
CA GLU A 129 2.03 12.03 -14.40
C GLU A 129 2.03 10.53 -14.12
N ARG A 130 2.00 10.13 -12.84
CA ARG A 130 1.96 8.71 -12.43
C ARG A 130 0.61 8.08 -12.73
N ARG A 131 -0.49 8.83 -12.50
CA ARG A 131 -1.83 8.36 -12.85
C ARG A 131 -1.98 8.15 -14.35
N ALA A 132 -1.36 8.99 -15.18
CA ALA A 132 -1.40 8.84 -16.63
C ALA A 132 -0.74 7.54 -17.10
N VAL A 133 0.31 7.07 -16.40
CA VAL A 133 0.97 5.80 -16.74
C VAL A 133 0.09 4.60 -16.43
N VAL A 134 -0.60 4.60 -15.30
CA VAL A 134 -1.44 3.46 -14.88
C VAL A 134 -2.90 3.59 -15.30
N GLY A 135 -3.31 4.78 -15.74
CA GLY A 135 -4.68 5.05 -16.19
C GLY A 135 -5.04 4.22 -17.42
N GLY A 136 -6.22 3.62 -17.41
CA GLY A 136 -6.68 2.75 -18.49
C GLY A 136 -6.01 1.36 -18.53
N HIS A 137 -5.29 0.98 -17.49
CA HIS A 137 -4.64 -0.32 -17.35
C HIS A 137 -5.17 -1.08 -16.12
N ALA A 138 -5.11 -2.40 -16.18
CA ALA A 138 -5.20 -3.26 -15.01
C ALA A 138 -3.79 -3.40 -14.40
N LEU A 139 -3.68 -3.27 -13.08
CA LEU A 139 -2.44 -3.50 -12.33
C LEU A 139 -2.50 -4.86 -11.67
N ARG A 140 -1.52 -5.73 -11.95
CA ARG A 140 -1.41 -7.08 -11.41
C ARG A 140 -0.14 -7.24 -10.60
N ALA A 141 -0.28 -7.70 -9.35
CA ALA A 141 0.87 -8.14 -8.57
C ALA A 141 1.22 -9.59 -8.90
N THR A 142 2.48 -9.85 -9.23
CA THR A 142 2.96 -11.19 -9.59
C THR A 142 3.18 -12.08 -8.37
N ASP A 143 3.31 -11.50 -7.19
CA ASP A 143 3.70 -12.15 -5.93
C ASP A 143 2.62 -12.10 -4.84
N ALA A 144 1.54 -11.34 -5.02
CA ALA A 144 0.55 -11.10 -3.97
C ALA A 144 -0.91 -11.43 -4.38
N GLY A 145 -1.12 -11.98 -5.58
CA GLY A 145 -2.40 -12.54 -6.02
C GLY A 145 -3.54 -11.52 -6.20
N TRP A 146 -3.26 -10.21 -6.25
CA TRP A 146 -4.27 -9.19 -6.50
C TRP A 146 -4.11 -8.54 -7.89
N GLU A 147 -5.25 -8.19 -8.45
CA GLU A 147 -5.36 -7.41 -9.68
C GLU A 147 -6.50 -6.40 -9.53
N PHE A 148 -6.31 -5.19 -10.01
CA PHE A 148 -7.37 -4.17 -10.06
C PHE A 148 -7.19 -3.25 -11.27
N GLY A 149 -8.28 -2.57 -11.65
CA GLY A 149 -8.32 -1.70 -12.83
C GLY A 149 -8.99 -2.38 -14.01
N ARG A 150 -8.88 -1.78 -15.18
CA ARG A 150 -9.44 -2.28 -16.45
C ARG A 150 -8.53 -1.90 -17.60
N GLY A 151 -8.47 -2.74 -18.63
CA GLY A 151 -7.67 -2.52 -19.83
C GLY A 151 -6.45 -3.44 -19.90
N PRO A 152 -5.46 -3.10 -20.72
CA PRO A 152 -4.23 -3.89 -20.83
C PRO A 152 -3.55 -4.03 -19.47
N VAL A 153 -2.97 -5.21 -19.20
CA VAL A 153 -2.31 -5.48 -17.92
C VAL A 153 -0.94 -4.84 -17.88
N LEU A 154 -0.63 -4.21 -16.75
CA LEU A 154 0.72 -3.88 -16.30
C LEU A 154 1.00 -4.70 -15.05
N GLU A 155 2.17 -5.34 -14.98
CA GLU A 155 2.53 -6.22 -13.87
C GLU A 155 3.87 -5.85 -13.24
N GLY A 156 4.04 -6.27 -12.01
CA GLY A 156 5.24 -6.15 -11.20
C GLY A 156 4.99 -6.82 -9.86
N THR A 157 5.97 -6.86 -8.99
CA THR A 157 5.73 -7.26 -7.60
C THR A 157 4.83 -6.24 -6.92
N ALA A 158 4.13 -6.65 -5.87
CA ALA A 158 3.29 -5.76 -5.07
C ALA A 158 4.08 -4.54 -4.58
N LEU A 159 5.34 -4.78 -4.18
CA LEU A 159 6.26 -3.75 -3.72
C LEU A 159 6.63 -2.77 -4.84
N GLU A 160 6.99 -3.25 -6.04
CA GLU A 160 7.34 -2.41 -7.18
C GLU A 160 6.18 -1.49 -7.58
N ILE A 161 4.97 -2.05 -7.67
CA ILE A 161 3.77 -1.28 -7.99
C ILE A 161 3.52 -0.21 -6.93
N ALA A 162 3.58 -0.57 -5.63
CA ALA A 162 3.39 0.38 -4.54
C ALA A 162 4.45 1.49 -4.56
N ARG A 163 5.72 1.16 -4.79
CA ARG A 163 6.83 2.13 -4.90
C ARG A 163 6.57 3.13 -6.02
N PHE A 164 6.11 2.67 -7.17
CA PHE A 164 5.79 3.55 -8.29
C PHE A 164 4.62 4.48 -7.97
N VAL A 165 3.46 3.95 -7.56
CA VAL A 165 2.27 4.77 -7.36
C VAL A 165 2.36 5.70 -6.15
N LEU A 166 3.18 5.35 -5.13
CA LEU A 166 3.44 6.21 -3.97
C LEU A 166 4.58 7.23 -4.20
N GLY A 167 5.22 7.21 -5.35
CA GLY A 167 6.29 8.16 -5.66
C GLY A 167 7.58 7.90 -4.89
N VAL A 168 7.92 6.65 -4.68
CA VAL A 168 9.20 6.20 -4.12
C VAL A 168 10.17 5.80 -5.24
N SER A 169 9.64 5.25 -6.34
CA SER A 169 10.39 4.89 -7.54
C SER A 169 9.78 5.53 -8.78
N ASP A 170 10.59 5.80 -9.80
CA ASP A 170 10.13 6.25 -11.12
C ASP A 170 10.00 5.11 -12.13
N ILE A 171 10.32 3.87 -11.72
CA ILE A 171 10.22 2.69 -12.57
C ILE A 171 8.77 2.21 -12.58
N PRO A 172 8.06 2.29 -13.71
CA PRO A 172 6.67 1.85 -13.81
C PRO A 172 6.55 0.32 -13.87
N PRO A 173 5.38 -0.23 -13.51
CA PRO A 173 5.06 -1.63 -13.78
C PRO A 173 5.08 -1.90 -15.29
N ARG A 174 5.40 -3.13 -15.69
CA ARG A 174 5.67 -3.51 -17.07
C ARG A 174 4.49 -4.23 -17.70
N ARG A 175 4.46 -4.29 -19.02
CA ARG A 175 3.56 -5.22 -19.71
C ARG A 175 4.02 -6.65 -19.49
N PRO A 176 3.09 -7.62 -19.33
CA PRO A 176 3.45 -9.03 -19.29
C PRO A 176 4.34 -9.42 -20.46
N ALA A 177 5.33 -10.26 -20.22
CA ALA A 177 6.10 -10.85 -21.30
C ALA A 177 5.14 -11.60 -22.24
N LYS A 178 5.30 -11.40 -23.55
CA LYS A 178 4.54 -12.16 -24.53
C LYS A 178 4.92 -13.64 -24.34
N PRO A 179 3.94 -14.57 -24.21
CA PRO A 179 4.29 -15.99 -24.18
C PRO A 179 5.09 -16.30 -25.44
N GLU A 180 6.26 -16.90 -25.27
CA GLU A 180 6.99 -17.46 -26.42
C GLU A 180 6.05 -18.48 -27.06
N SER A 181 5.61 -18.19 -28.28
CA SER A 181 4.88 -19.16 -29.08
C SER A 181 5.84 -20.33 -29.28
N ASP A 182 5.53 -21.47 -28.67
CA ASP A 182 6.19 -22.74 -28.97
C ASP A 182 6.23 -22.87 -30.49
N THR A 183 7.43 -22.74 -31.03
CA THR A 183 7.67 -23.04 -32.44
C THR A 183 7.60 -24.56 -32.53
N GLU A 184 6.38 -25.08 -32.81
CA GLU A 184 6.25 -26.44 -33.28
C GLU A 184 7.07 -26.59 -34.56
N THR A 185 8.07 -27.45 -34.46
CA THR A 185 8.81 -28.00 -35.59
C THR A 185 8.19 -29.30 -35.99
#